data_d9696f8a25bcec0e2089df2d1319e0f9
#
_entry.id   d9696f8a25bcec0e2089df2d1319e0f9
#
_cell.length_a   1.000
_cell.length_b   1.000
_cell.length_c   1.000
_cell.angle_alpha   90.00
_cell.angle_beta   90.00
_cell.angle_gamma   90.00
#
_symmetry.space_group_name_H-M   'P 1'
#
loop_
_entity.id
_entity.type
_entity.pdbx_description
1 polymer ?
#
loop_
_entity_poly.entity_id
_entity_poly.type
_entity_poly.pdbx_seq_one_letter_code
_entity_poly.pdbx_strand_id
1 'polypeptide(L)'
;MDSIDLIGIVYFCSMRYRHYPLVILMAIAFQSNAQDKWDLRRCVDYALVNNISIKQTDIQARLAKIQLYQSQLSQYPGASFSTGTSYNSGRNQDPTSFSLITESYLSANMQLQTSAQIFNWYSKRNTIAANQWEFQAAMAASEKVRNDIALNIANVYLLVLLSKEQEKIAGIQLQQSQSQLGNTRKLVNAGSLPELNAAELEAQVARDSATFIMSKGTTAQNVLSLKAFMALDAATPFELDIPPVDKIPVEDIADLQPDAVYASAIANLPQQRVNDYKIKAAERNLAATKANMYPTLSAFGSLGTGYNSRANEILSATPLNAPLGKVTVGGTLYDVYPLRPFTDYTYGKQHLFSQLNQNFRQSIGLSLSVPIFNSGSLRTAYERSKLNIQNLQYQQQADNQKTKQDIYQAYNSAMVALEKFNAGKKSLETADRSYGFAQKRYNVGMLTTLELVTNQNNLFSAKLENALNQYDYVFKMKVLEFYKGKGIKL
;
A
#
# COMPACT_ATOMS: atom_id res chain seq x y z
N MET A 1 43.60 -4.47 -39.98
CA MET A 1 43.29 -4.24 -41.40
C MET A 1 42.13 -3.27 -41.32
N ASP A 2 42.28 -2.16 -41.50
CA ASP A 2 42.86 -0.96 -42.09
C ASP A 2 41.91 0.14 -41.73
N SER A 3 42.25 1.12 -40.92
CA SER A 3 43.03 2.35 -41.16
C SER A 3 42.64 3.08 -42.44
N ILE A 4 42.43 4.34 -42.26
CA ILE A 4 42.73 5.51 -43.13
C ILE A 4 41.63 6.56 -42.94
N ASP A 5 41.88 7.63 -42.16
CA ASP A 5 42.46 8.92 -42.58
C ASP A 5 41.47 9.74 -43.43
N LEU A 6 41.32 11.00 -43.28
CA LEU A 6 42.06 12.14 -42.78
C LEU A 6 41.25 13.43 -42.99
N ILE A 7 41.39 14.35 -42.10
CA ILE A 7 41.76 15.76 -42.33
C ILE A 7 41.30 16.43 -43.62
N GLY A 8 40.62 17.54 -43.43
CA GLY A 8 40.62 18.64 -44.36
C GLY A 8 39.25 19.29 -44.49
N ILE A 9 39.03 20.38 -43.83
CA ILE A 9 38.94 21.73 -44.34
C ILE A 9 38.46 22.66 -43.22
N VAL A 10 39.41 23.29 -42.58
CA VAL A 10 39.24 24.58 -41.95
C VAL A 10 39.43 25.60 -43.05
N TYR A 11 38.48 26.47 -43.28
CA TYR A 11 38.65 27.91 -43.49
C TYR A 11 37.39 28.56 -44.02
N PHE A 12 37.10 29.75 -43.44
CA PHE A 12 36.18 30.80 -43.90
C PHE A 12 34.65 30.63 -43.65
N CYS A 13 34.19 31.20 -42.52
CA CYS A 13 33.42 32.42 -42.61
C CYS A 13 33.27 33.08 -41.22
N SER A 14 34.19 33.95 -40.88
CA SER A 14 33.98 34.98 -39.84
C SER A 14 33.12 36.06 -40.44
N MET A 15 31.91 36.29 -39.99
CA MET A 15 31.26 37.59 -39.78
C MET A 15 29.76 37.45 -39.48
N ARG A 16 29.33 38.16 -38.41
CA ARG A 16 27.95 38.52 -38.07
C ARG A 16 27.12 37.55 -37.21
N TYR A 17 27.63 37.24 -36.03
CA TYR A 17 26.73 36.73 -34.93
C TYR A 17 26.94 37.54 -33.64
N ARG A 18 26.70 38.86 -33.69
CA ARG A 18 26.87 39.72 -32.50
C ARG A 18 25.56 40.10 -31.81
N HIS A 19 24.40 39.59 -32.28
CA HIS A 19 23.09 39.93 -31.73
C HIS A 19 22.20 38.72 -31.35
N TYR A 20 22.65 37.49 -31.53
CA TYR A 20 21.87 36.29 -31.18
C TYR A 20 21.80 35.93 -29.66
N PRO A 21 22.78 36.29 -28.79
CA PRO A 21 22.63 36.01 -27.36
C PRO A 21 21.54 36.84 -26.70
N LEU A 22 21.19 38.03 -27.23
CA LEU A 22 20.13 38.86 -26.65
C LEU A 22 18.73 38.35 -27.01
N VAL A 23 18.52 37.75 -28.18
CA VAL A 23 17.27 37.17 -28.61
C VAL A 23 16.99 35.81 -27.89
N ILE A 24 18.04 35.03 -27.62
CA ILE A 24 17.93 33.79 -26.84
C ILE A 24 17.66 34.10 -25.38
N LEU A 25 18.25 35.14 -24.80
CA LEU A 25 17.96 35.59 -23.42
C LEU A 25 16.53 36.16 -23.30
N MET A 26 15.97 36.77 -24.35
CA MET A 26 14.61 37.28 -24.38
C MET A 26 13.59 36.17 -24.63
N ALA A 27 13.94 35.09 -25.32
CA ALA A 27 13.07 33.90 -25.49
C ALA A 27 13.00 33.03 -24.22
N ILE A 28 14.01 33.05 -23.36
CA ILE A 28 14.00 32.36 -22.05
C ILE A 28 13.17 33.14 -21.02
N ALA A 29 13.03 34.48 -21.16
CA ALA A 29 12.22 35.31 -20.28
C ALA A 29 10.68 35.18 -20.52
N PHE A 30 10.24 34.56 -21.61
CA PHE A 30 8.83 34.30 -21.91
C PHE A 30 8.36 32.87 -21.56
N GLN A 31 9.14 32.08 -20.86
CA GLN A 31 8.55 31.02 -20.05
C GLN A 31 7.95 31.68 -18.79
N SER A 32 6.95 32.54 -18.99
CA SER A 32 6.00 32.83 -17.94
C SER A 32 5.43 31.49 -17.54
N ASN A 33 5.83 31.00 -16.37
CA ASN A 33 5.09 29.96 -15.67
C ASN A 33 3.65 30.49 -15.55
N ALA A 34 2.82 30.19 -16.54
CA ALA A 34 1.39 30.10 -16.30
C ALA A 34 1.31 29.05 -15.20
N GLN A 35 1.17 29.50 -13.96
CA GLN A 35 0.92 28.61 -12.81
C GLN A 35 -0.32 27.84 -13.23
N ASP A 36 -0.11 26.63 -13.74
CA ASP A 36 -1.20 25.73 -14.11
C ASP A 36 -2.07 25.56 -12.88
N LYS A 37 -3.25 26.17 -12.90
CA LYS A 37 -4.20 26.07 -11.81
C LYS A 37 -4.56 24.61 -11.57
N TRP A 38 -4.74 24.27 -10.32
CA TRP A 38 -5.08 22.93 -9.89
C TRP A 38 -6.61 22.76 -9.92
N ASP A 39 -7.10 22.05 -10.92
CA ASP A 39 -8.48 21.55 -10.95
C ASP A 39 -8.59 20.24 -10.13
N LEU A 40 -9.81 19.79 -9.88
CA LEU A 40 -10.03 18.56 -9.11
C LEU A 40 -9.37 17.36 -9.77
N ARG A 41 -9.47 17.23 -11.11
CA ARG A 41 -8.92 16.08 -11.84
C ARG A 41 -7.41 15.99 -11.64
N ARG A 42 -6.71 17.09 -11.79
CA ARG A 42 -5.26 17.17 -11.56
C ARG A 42 -4.89 16.84 -10.13
N CYS A 43 -5.67 17.32 -9.15
CA CYS A 43 -5.48 16.99 -7.73
C CYS A 43 -5.60 15.48 -7.49
N VAL A 44 -6.63 14.84 -8.06
CA VAL A 44 -6.86 13.40 -7.95
C VAL A 44 -5.74 12.63 -8.67
N ASP A 45 -5.43 12.96 -9.93
CA ASP A 45 -4.40 12.27 -10.71
C ASP A 45 -3.02 12.35 -10.02
N TYR A 46 -2.68 13.51 -9.47
CA TYR A 46 -1.44 13.68 -8.70
C TYR A 46 -1.42 12.83 -7.43
N ALA A 47 -2.52 12.80 -6.68
CA ALA A 47 -2.64 12.00 -5.47
C ALA A 47 -2.57 10.49 -5.77
N LEU A 48 -3.20 10.03 -6.85
CA LEU A 48 -3.16 8.61 -7.25
C LEU A 48 -1.74 8.10 -7.53
N VAL A 49 -0.82 8.99 -7.90
CA VAL A 49 0.60 8.65 -8.14
C VAL A 49 1.45 8.80 -6.88
N ASN A 50 1.18 9.83 -6.07
CA ASN A 50 2.08 10.26 -5.01
C ASN A 50 1.64 9.87 -3.60
N ASN A 51 0.36 9.61 -3.37
CA ASN A 51 -0.17 9.32 -2.03
C ASN A 51 0.49 8.07 -1.41
N ILE A 52 0.92 8.20 -0.15
CA ILE A 52 1.67 7.17 0.57
C ILE A 52 0.81 5.92 0.82
N SER A 53 -0.47 6.07 1.13
CA SER A 53 -1.37 4.95 1.39
C SER A 53 -1.57 4.08 0.13
N ILE A 54 -1.64 4.70 -1.05
CA ILE A 54 -1.69 3.98 -2.33
C ILE A 54 -0.38 3.22 -2.56
N LYS A 55 0.77 3.86 -2.36
CA LYS A 55 2.08 3.21 -2.48
C LYS A 55 2.22 2.02 -1.53
N GLN A 56 1.72 2.14 -0.30
CA GLN A 56 1.72 1.03 0.67
C GLN A 56 0.86 -0.14 0.19
N THR A 57 -0.35 0.11 -0.31
CA THR A 57 -1.22 -0.97 -0.81
C THR A 57 -0.70 -1.60 -2.11
N ASP A 58 -0.04 -0.84 -2.97
CA ASP A 58 0.65 -1.37 -4.15
C ASP A 58 1.82 -2.28 -3.76
N ILE A 59 2.55 -1.96 -2.69
CA ILE A 59 3.58 -2.85 -2.12
C ILE A 59 2.94 -4.14 -1.59
N GLN A 60 1.79 -4.07 -0.90
CA GLN A 60 1.07 -5.27 -0.44
C GLN A 60 0.65 -6.17 -1.62
N ALA A 61 0.18 -5.59 -2.71
CA ALA A 61 -0.14 -6.35 -3.92
C ALA A 61 1.12 -7.01 -4.54
N ARG A 62 2.26 -6.32 -4.53
CA ARG A 62 3.55 -6.90 -4.97
C ARG A 62 4.01 -8.03 -4.06
N LEU A 63 3.85 -7.90 -2.74
CA LEU A 63 4.16 -8.97 -1.78
C LEU A 63 3.28 -10.21 -2.03
N ALA A 64 1.98 -10.03 -2.26
CA ALA A 64 1.08 -11.12 -2.63
C ALA A 64 1.50 -11.79 -3.95
N LYS A 65 1.98 -11.02 -4.94
CA LYS A 65 2.51 -11.55 -6.20
C LYS A 65 3.78 -12.39 -5.97
N ILE A 66 4.68 -11.94 -5.08
CA ILE A 66 5.89 -12.71 -4.72
C ILE A 66 5.50 -14.01 -4.03
N GLN A 67 4.51 -13.97 -3.12
CA GLN A 67 3.99 -15.17 -2.46
C GLN A 67 3.38 -16.18 -3.46
N LEU A 68 2.65 -15.68 -4.46
CA LEU A 68 2.16 -16.51 -5.57
C LEU A 68 3.34 -17.14 -6.33
N TYR A 69 4.34 -16.34 -6.72
CA TYR A 69 5.52 -16.84 -7.42
C TYR A 69 6.28 -17.88 -6.61
N GLN A 70 6.47 -17.65 -5.31
CA GLN A 70 7.09 -18.64 -4.40
C GLN A 70 6.29 -19.94 -4.37
N SER A 71 4.96 -19.87 -4.31
CA SER A 71 4.13 -21.07 -4.34
C SER A 71 4.21 -21.82 -5.67
N GLN A 72 4.35 -21.13 -6.79
CA GLN A 72 4.59 -21.74 -8.11
C GLN A 72 5.95 -22.45 -8.16
N LEU A 73 6.99 -21.80 -7.62
CA LEU A 73 8.34 -22.41 -7.55
C LEU A 73 8.36 -23.64 -6.63
N SER A 74 7.47 -23.73 -5.64
CA SER A 74 7.41 -24.90 -4.75
C SER A 74 7.07 -26.22 -5.46
N GLN A 75 6.64 -26.17 -6.72
CA GLN A 75 6.41 -27.36 -7.54
C GLN A 75 7.73 -28.00 -8.01
N TYR A 76 8.80 -27.24 -8.09
CA TYR A 76 10.12 -27.73 -8.50
C TYR A 76 10.86 -28.38 -7.34
N PRO A 77 11.82 -29.29 -7.63
CA PRO A 77 12.69 -29.87 -6.61
C PRO A 77 13.50 -28.79 -5.88
N GLY A 78 13.57 -28.88 -4.56
CA GLY A 78 14.55 -28.14 -3.79
C GLY A 78 15.90 -28.83 -3.80
N ALA A 79 17.01 -28.09 -3.86
CA ALA A 79 18.37 -28.62 -3.71
C ALA A 79 19.09 -27.84 -2.61
N SER A 80 19.80 -28.58 -1.75
CA SER A 80 20.59 -27.94 -0.68
C SER A 80 21.95 -28.65 -0.59
N PHE A 81 23.02 -27.87 -0.46
CA PHE A 81 24.34 -28.34 -0.12
C PHE A 81 24.66 -28.00 1.32
N SER A 82 25.10 -28.98 2.10
CA SER A 82 25.53 -28.81 3.46
C SER A 82 26.92 -29.40 3.67
N THR A 83 27.72 -28.71 4.46
CA THR A 83 29.02 -29.20 4.91
C THR A 83 29.17 -28.92 6.39
N GLY A 84 29.77 -29.84 7.10
CA GLY A 84 30.05 -29.71 8.51
C GLY A 84 31.42 -30.25 8.86
N THR A 85 32.12 -29.60 9.76
CA THR A 85 33.39 -30.07 10.30
C THR A 85 33.26 -30.16 11.81
N SER A 86 33.66 -31.27 12.40
CA SER A 86 33.62 -31.47 13.85
C SER A 86 34.94 -32.06 14.37
N TYR A 87 35.39 -31.55 15.50
CA TYR A 87 36.45 -32.10 16.29
C TYR A 87 35.84 -32.92 17.43
N ASN A 88 36.10 -34.20 17.42
CA ASN A 88 35.55 -35.18 18.36
C ASN A 88 36.65 -35.64 19.30
N SER A 89 36.44 -35.67 20.60
CA SER A 89 37.37 -36.16 21.58
C SER A 89 36.62 -37.03 22.60
N GLY A 90 37.17 -38.22 22.88
CA GLY A 90 36.54 -39.13 23.83
C GLY A 90 36.84 -40.58 23.55
N ARG A 91 36.13 -41.46 24.23
CA ARG A 91 36.27 -42.92 24.08
C ARG A 91 35.44 -43.37 22.90
N ASN A 92 36.11 -43.87 21.88
CA ASN A 92 35.50 -44.35 20.63
C ASN A 92 36.02 -45.72 20.27
N GLN A 93 35.28 -46.43 19.42
CA GLN A 93 35.75 -47.69 18.86
C GLN A 93 36.67 -47.41 17.67
N ASP A 94 37.86 -47.99 17.69
CA ASP A 94 38.80 -47.96 16.59
C ASP A 94 38.22 -48.74 15.41
N PRO A 95 38.08 -48.14 14.20
CA PRO A 95 37.47 -48.79 13.05
C PRO A 95 38.30 -49.95 12.47
N THR A 96 39.58 -50.06 12.85
CA THR A 96 40.51 -51.10 12.38
C THR A 96 40.60 -52.28 13.34
N SER A 97 40.82 -52.00 14.65
CA SER A 97 41.00 -53.02 15.65
C SER A 97 39.71 -53.36 16.44
N PHE A 98 38.64 -52.60 16.23
CA PHE A 98 37.37 -52.67 16.98
C PHE A 98 37.52 -52.53 18.50
N SER A 99 38.69 -52.14 19.00
CA SER A 99 38.94 -51.88 20.42
C SER A 99 38.48 -50.49 20.83
N LEU A 100 38.11 -50.32 22.13
CA LEU A 100 37.73 -49.01 22.67
C LEU A 100 38.99 -48.21 23.01
N ILE A 101 39.24 -47.15 22.32
CA ILE A 101 40.37 -46.23 22.53
C ILE A 101 39.87 -44.82 22.85
N THR A 102 40.63 -44.08 23.61
CA THR A 102 40.37 -42.66 23.90
C THR A 102 41.26 -41.81 23.01
N GLU A 103 40.66 -41.15 22.06
CA GLU A 103 41.41 -40.30 21.11
C GLU A 103 40.56 -39.12 20.60
N SER A 104 41.26 -38.22 19.94
CA SER A 104 40.62 -37.07 19.28
C SER A 104 40.82 -37.17 17.77
N TYR A 105 39.77 -36.79 17.07
CA TYR A 105 39.80 -36.80 15.60
C TYR A 105 38.97 -35.69 14.98
N LEU A 106 39.38 -35.24 13.81
CA LEU A 106 38.66 -34.34 12.95
C LEU A 106 37.80 -35.13 11.96
N SER A 107 36.52 -34.79 11.86
CA SER A 107 35.63 -35.29 10.83
C SER A 107 35.02 -34.14 10.02
N ALA A 108 34.86 -34.38 8.74
CA ALA A 108 34.14 -33.46 7.86
C ALA A 108 33.16 -34.26 7.00
N ASN A 109 31.96 -33.70 6.81
CA ASN A 109 30.97 -34.29 5.92
C ASN A 109 30.51 -33.24 4.91
N MET A 110 30.23 -33.68 3.70
CA MET A 110 29.68 -32.87 2.60
C MET A 110 28.52 -33.65 2.02
N GLN A 111 27.36 -32.94 1.88
CA GLN A 111 26.15 -33.56 1.36
C GLN A 111 25.39 -32.58 0.47
N LEU A 112 25.06 -33.02 -0.73
CA LEU A 112 24.11 -32.41 -1.62
C LEU A 112 22.84 -33.27 -1.58
N GLN A 113 21.71 -32.63 -1.25
CA GLN A 113 20.43 -33.35 -1.22
C GLN A 113 19.38 -32.59 -2.04
N THR A 114 18.50 -33.33 -2.67
CA THR A 114 17.35 -32.80 -3.41
C THR A 114 16.10 -33.58 -3.04
N SER A 115 14.97 -32.91 -3.02
CA SER A 115 13.67 -33.55 -2.81
C SER A 115 12.57 -32.86 -3.59
N ALA A 116 11.61 -33.65 -4.05
CA ALA A 116 10.42 -33.14 -4.73
C ALA A 116 9.20 -33.95 -4.28
N GLN A 117 8.10 -33.26 -4.02
CA GLN A 117 6.80 -33.92 -3.85
C GLN A 117 6.23 -34.27 -5.23
N ILE A 118 6.05 -35.57 -5.51
CA ILE A 118 5.49 -36.08 -6.77
C ILE A 118 3.97 -35.99 -6.73
N PHE A 119 3.37 -36.43 -5.60
CA PHE A 119 1.93 -36.45 -5.45
C PHE A 119 1.53 -36.08 -4.02
N ASN A 120 0.55 -35.13 -3.90
CA ASN A 120 0.08 -34.59 -2.64
C ASN A 120 -1.43 -34.23 -2.68
N TRP A 121 -2.23 -35.00 -3.42
CA TRP A 121 -3.66 -34.77 -3.56
C TRP A 121 -4.03 -33.34 -3.96
N TYR A 122 -3.21 -32.76 -4.86
CA TYR A 122 -3.36 -31.39 -5.35
C TYR A 122 -3.20 -30.29 -4.28
N SER A 123 -2.63 -30.60 -3.11
CA SER A 123 -2.39 -29.57 -2.06
C SER A 123 -1.63 -28.36 -2.61
N LYS A 124 -0.47 -28.58 -3.29
CA LYS A 124 0.32 -27.49 -3.89
C LYS A 124 -0.49 -26.71 -4.95
N ARG A 125 -1.23 -27.40 -5.80
CA ARG A 125 -2.07 -26.76 -6.83
C ARG A 125 -3.16 -25.88 -6.21
N ASN A 126 -3.80 -26.34 -5.15
CA ASN A 126 -4.78 -25.56 -4.41
C ASN A 126 -4.14 -24.38 -3.67
N THR A 127 -2.93 -24.55 -3.11
CA THR A 127 -2.18 -23.46 -2.49
C THR A 127 -1.81 -22.37 -3.52
N ILE A 128 -1.37 -22.76 -4.72
CA ILE A 128 -1.11 -21.80 -5.81
C ILE A 128 -2.39 -21.06 -6.20
N ALA A 129 -3.51 -21.78 -6.34
CA ALA A 129 -4.81 -21.17 -6.66
C ALA A 129 -5.29 -20.23 -5.53
N ALA A 130 -5.07 -20.59 -4.26
CA ALA A 130 -5.34 -19.72 -3.13
C ALA A 130 -4.52 -18.41 -3.20
N ASN A 131 -3.20 -18.52 -3.39
CA ASN A 131 -2.31 -17.38 -3.50
C ASN A 131 -2.60 -16.51 -4.74
N GLN A 132 -3.12 -17.12 -5.82
CA GLN A 132 -3.58 -16.36 -6.98
C GLN A 132 -4.81 -15.51 -6.65
N TRP A 133 -5.78 -16.05 -5.91
CA TRP A 133 -6.93 -15.28 -5.45
C TRP A 133 -6.56 -14.23 -4.41
N GLU A 134 -5.60 -14.52 -3.51
CA GLU A 134 -5.06 -13.52 -2.59
C GLU A 134 -4.38 -12.34 -3.33
N PHE A 135 -3.63 -12.63 -4.38
CA PHE A 135 -3.05 -11.58 -5.23
C PHE A 135 -4.15 -10.73 -5.90
N GLN A 136 -5.21 -11.36 -6.43
CA GLN A 136 -6.34 -10.63 -7.00
C GLN A 136 -7.08 -9.80 -5.93
N ALA A 137 -7.23 -10.33 -4.72
CA ALA A 137 -7.81 -9.60 -3.59
C ALA A 137 -6.96 -8.38 -3.22
N ALA A 138 -5.63 -8.51 -3.19
CA ALA A 138 -4.71 -7.42 -2.91
C ALA A 138 -4.74 -6.33 -4.01
N MET A 139 -4.87 -6.72 -5.28
CA MET A 139 -5.06 -5.78 -6.39
C MET A 139 -6.38 -5.01 -6.26
N ALA A 140 -7.48 -5.70 -5.97
CA ALA A 140 -8.77 -5.07 -5.74
C ALA A 140 -8.77 -4.17 -4.50
N ALA A 141 -8.01 -4.52 -3.46
CA ALA A 141 -7.83 -3.68 -2.26
C ALA A 141 -7.06 -2.39 -2.58
N SER A 142 -6.03 -2.45 -3.45
CA SER A 142 -5.34 -1.25 -3.94
C SER A 142 -6.29 -0.35 -4.73
N GLU A 143 -7.12 -0.93 -5.61
CA GLU A 143 -8.13 -0.17 -6.36
C GLU A 143 -9.17 0.48 -5.44
N LYS A 144 -9.61 -0.22 -4.37
CA LYS A 144 -10.47 0.36 -3.35
C LYS A 144 -9.84 1.60 -2.70
N VAL A 145 -8.58 1.49 -2.26
CA VAL A 145 -7.87 2.62 -1.64
C VAL A 145 -7.72 3.79 -2.62
N ARG A 146 -7.46 3.54 -3.90
CA ARG A 146 -7.43 4.58 -4.94
C ARG A 146 -8.77 5.31 -5.04
N ASN A 147 -9.89 4.60 -5.03
CA ASN A 147 -11.22 5.18 -5.04
C ASN A 147 -11.51 5.97 -3.77
N ASP A 148 -11.16 5.44 -2.60
CA ASP A 148 -11.35 6.13 -1.32
C ASP A 148 -10.54 7.44 -1.25
N ILE A 149 -9.29 7.43 -1.75
CA ILE A 149 -8.45 8.64 -1.82
C ILE A 149 -9.03 9.65 -2.81
N ALA A 150 -9.51 9.22 -3.97
CA ALA A 150 -10.14 10.11 -4.94
C ALA A 150 -11.39 10.80 -4.33
N LEU A 151 -12.22 10.07 -3.59
CA LEU A 151 -13.36 10.63 -2.87
C LEU A 151 -12.92 11.64 -1.79
N ASN A 152 -11.91 11.29 -0.99
CA ASN A 152 -11.40 12.18 0.05
C ASN A 152 -10.82 13.48 -0.53
N ILE A 153 -10.07 13.38 -1.64
CA ILE A 153 -9.54 14.57 -2.35
C ILE A 153 -10.70 15.45 -2.84
N ALA A 154 -11.73 14.86 -3.44
CA ALA A 154 -12.89 15.62 -3.90
C ALA A 154 -13.61 16.34 -2.73
N ASN A 155 -13.73 15.67 -1.60
CA ASN A 155 -14.34 16.23 -0.39
C ASN A 155 -13.54 17.43 0.13
N VAL A 156 -12.23 17.29 0.26
CA VAL A 156 -11.37 18.36 0.75
C VAL A 156 -11.27 19.50 -0.27
N TYR A 157 -11.26 19.18 -1.57
CA TYR A 157 -11.29 20.19 -2.63
C TYR A 157 -12.55 21.06 -2.55
N LEU A 158 -13.74 20.46 -2.41
CA LEU A 158 -15.00 21.20 -2.22
C LEU A 158 -15.00 22.05 -0.93
N LEU A 159 -14.38 21.54 0.14
CA LEU A 159 -14.22 22.31 1.38
C LEU A 159 -13.33 23.54 1.19
N VAL A 160 -12.27 23.43 0.36
CA VAL A 160 -11.43 24.60 0.01
C VAL A 160 -12.21 25.59 -0.84
N LEU A 161 -13.00 25.12 -1.82
CA LEU A 161 -13.87 26.03 -2.61
C LEU A 161 -14.85 26.77 -1.73
N LEU A 162 -15.52 26.09 -0.81
CA LEU A 162 -16.41 26.69 0.17
C LEU A 162 -15.70 27.75 1.03
N SER A 163 -14.53 27.41 1.61
CA SER A 163 -13.80 28.35 2.46
C SER A 163 -13.32 29.59 1.69
N LYS A 164 -12.96 29.46 0.43
CA LYS A 164 -12.63 30.59 -0.46
C LYS A 164 -13.85 31.47 -0.75
N GLU A 165 -15.04 30.91 -0.94
CA GLU A 165 -16.25 31.70 -1.12
C GLU A 165 -16.61 32.43 0.17
N GLN A 166 -16.44 31.80 1.35
CA GLN A 166 -16.62 32.45 2.65
C GLN A 166 -15.64 33.61 2.86
N GLU A 167 -14.36 33.43 2.52
CA GLU A 167 -13.32 34.46 2.56
C GLU A 167 -13.73 35.65 1.67
N LYS A 168 -14.19 35.40 0.45
CA LYS A 168 -14.63 36.41 -0.50
C LYS A 168 -15.85 37.19 0.02
N ILE A 169 -16.88 36.49 0.56
CA ILE A 169 -18.06 37.10 1.14
C ILE A 169 -17.67 37.98 2.34
N ALA A 170 -16.80 37.51 3.24
CA ALA A 170 -16.29 38.26 4.37
C ALA A 170 -15.48 39.50 3.94
N GLY A 171 -14.69 39.41 2.89
CA GLY A 171 -13.95 40.52 2.30
C GLY A 171 -14.88 41.61 1.74
N ILE A 172 -15.94 41.23 1.04
CA ILE A 172 -16.95 42.16 0.51
C ILE A 172 -17.68 42.84 1.69
N GLN A 173 -18.04 42.11 2.74
CA GLN A 173 -18.69 42.64 3.94
C GLN A 173 -17.80 43.70 4.62
N LEU A 174 -16.52 43.40 4.82
CA LEU A 174 -15.56 44.34 5.40
C LEU A 174 -15.43 45.62 4.54
N GLN A 175 -15.36 45.50 3.23
CA GLN A 175 -15.27 46.63 2.31
C GLN A 175 -16.56 47.52 2.40
N GLN A 176 -17.73 46.90 2.51
CA GLN A 176 -18.99 47.61 2.68
C GLN A 176 -19.03 48.38 4.00
N SER A 177 -18.66 47.76 5.12
CA SER A 177 -18.62 48.39 6.43
C SER A 177 -17.60 49.53 6.49
N GLN A 178 -16.43 49.37 5.89
CA GLN A 178 -15.44 50.48 5.77
C GLN A 178 -15.96 51.67 4.96
N SER A 179 -16.61 51.39 3.82
CA SER A 179 -17.20 52.45 2.98
C SER A 179 -18.29 53.20 3.73
N GLN A 180 -19.10 52.46 4.50
CA GLN A 180 -20.18 53.05 5.29
C GLN A 180 -19.64 53.91 6.42
N LEU A 181 -18.62 53.42 7.16
CA LEU A 181 -17.92 54.22 8.19
C LEU A 181 -17.34 55.51 7.59
N GLY A 182 -16.68 55.43 6.43
CA GLY A 182 -16.10 56.58 5.74
C GLY A 182 -17.17 57.66 5.39
N ASN A 183 -18.35 57.24 4.95
CA ASN A 183 -19.47 58.16 4.65
C ASN A 183 -20.07 58.74 5.94
N THR A 184 -20.31 57.91 6.96
CA THR A 184 -20.88 58.38 8.25
C THR A 184 -19.91 59.32 8.96
N ARG A 185 -18.59 59.09 8.94
CA ARG A 185 -17.62 60.06 9.51
C ARG A 185 -17.68 61.43 8.85
N LYS A 186 -17.87 61.52 7.53
CA LYS A 186 -18.07 62.80 6.84
C LYS A 186 -19.28 63.55 7.36
N LEU A 187 -20.39 62.83 7.61
CA LEU A 187 -21.63 63.40 8.14
C LEU A 187 -21.51 63.84 9.63
N VAL A 188 -20.79 63.04 10.43
CA VAL A 188 -20.46 63.38 11.82
C VAL A 188 -19.59 64.66 11.87
N ASN A 189 -18.52 64.70 11.05
CA ASN A 189 -17.62 65.84 10.98
C ASN A 189 -18.34 67.13 10.47
N ALA A 190 -19.41 66.99 9.67
CA ALA A 190 -20.27 68.05 9.22
C ALA A 190 -21.36 68.44 10.26
N GLY A 191 -21.36 67.76 11.42
CA GLY A 191 -22.35 67.98 12.47
C GLY A 191 -23.75 67.45 12.19
N SER A 192 -23.94 66.68 11.12
CA SER A 192 -25.24 66.13 10.70
C SER A 192 -25.65 64.85 11.42
N LEU A 193 -24.68 64.15 12.03
CA LEU A 193 -24.91 62.92 12.80
C LEU A 193 -24.11 62.90 14.11
N PRO A 194 -24.64 62.24 15.17
CA PRO A 194 -23.94 62.07 16.44
C PRO A 194 -22.66 61.17 16.27
N GLU A 195 -21.67 61.39 17.14
CA GLU A 195 -20.44 60.58 17.18
C GLU A 195 -20.70 59.08 17.43
N LEU A 196 -21.78 58.78 18.17
CA LEU A 196 -22.23 57.39 18.43
C LEU A 196 -22.36 56.58 17.13
N ASN A 197 -22.87 57.17 16.05
CA ASN A 197 -23.08 56.51 14.78
C ASN A 197 -21.76 56.07 14.12
N ALA A 198 -20.71 56.87 14.28
CA ALA A 198 -19.36 56.50 13.83
C ALA A 198 -18.77 55.39 14.70
N ALA A 199 -18.90 55.46 16.02
CA ALA A 199 -18.39 54.47 16.95
C ALA A 199 -19.04 53.09 16.75
N GLU A 200 -20.36 53.04 16.48
CA GLU A 200 -21.05 51.78 16.14
C GLU A 200 -20.51 51.14 14.87
N LEU A 201 -20.20 51.90 13.83
CA LEU A 201 -19.63 51.41 12.59
C LEU A 201 -18.17 51.05 12.73
N GLU A 202 -17.40 51.73 13.57
CA GLU A 202 -16.03 51.34 13.90
C GLU A 202 -15.98 49.94 14.57
N ALA A 203 -16.89 49.73 15.53
CA ALA A 203 -17.02 48.41 16.15
C ALA A 203 -17.44 47.33 15.13
N GLN A 204 -18.30 47.67 14.15
CA GLN A 204 -18.69 46.75 13.09
C GLN A 204 -17.48 46.44 12.17
N VAL A 205 -16.72 47.43 11.72
CA VAL A 205 -15.53 47.24 10.89
C VAL A 205 -14.49 46.36 11.61
N ALA A 206 -14.32 46.54 12.92
CA ALA A 206 -13.42 45.67 13.70
C ALA A 206 -13.88 44.20 13.72
N ARG A 207 -15.22 43.97 13.91
CA ARG A 207 -15.79 42.61 13.84
C ARG A 207 -15.64 41.98 12.45
N ASP A 208 -15.94 42.73 11.40
CA ASP A 208 -15.87 42.26 10.02
C ASP A 208 -14.39 41.97 9.62
N SER A 209 -13.46 42.81 10.11
CA SER A 209 -12.01 42.58 9.92
C SER A 209 -11.56 41.27 10.59
N ALA A 210 -12.00 41.04 11.83
CA ALA A 210 -11.68 39.77 12.52
C ALA A 210 -12.27 38.56 11.77
N THR A 211 -13.52 38.65 11.29
CA THR A 211 -14.18 37.61 10.51
C THR A 211 -13.45 37.32 9.20
N PHE A 212 -12.99 38.34 8.49
CA PHE A 212 -12.23 38.20 7.27
C PHE A 212 -10.87 37.50 7.51
N ILE A 213 -10.13 37.90 8.57
CA ILE A 213 -8.85 37.29 8.96
C ILE A 213 -9.05 35.81 9.31
N MET A 214 -10.09 35.48 10.08
CA MET A 214 -10.44 34.09 10.43
C MET A 214 -10.76 33.26 9.19
N SER A 215 -11.57 33.78 8.26
CA SER A 215 -11.92 33.09 7.01
C SER A 215 -10.68 32.83 6.15
N LYS A 216 -9.78 33.81 6.05
CA LYS A 216 -8.48 33.66 5.35
C LYS A 216 -7.61 32.58 5.99
N GLY A 217 -7.56 32.54 7.33
CA GLY A 217 -6.85 31.49 8.06
C GLY A 217 -7.42 30.09 7.79
N THR A 218 -8.77 29.98 7.82
CA THR A 218 -9.47 28.72 7.50
C THR A 218 -9.20 28.27 6.08
N THR A 219 -9.22 29.15 5.11
CA THR A 219 -8.88 28.86 3.71
C THR A 219 -7.46 28.30 3.61
N ALA A 220 -6.49 28.97 4.24
CA ALA A 220 -5.09 28.51 4.23
C ALA A 220 -4.96 27.11 4.86
N GLN A 221 -5.64 26.84 5.96
CA GLN A 221 -5.63 25.53 6.62
C GLN A 221 -6.25 24.43 5.75
N ASN A 222 -7.35 24.70 5.09
CA ASN A 222 -8.00 23.74 4.18
C ASN A 222 -7.10 23.44 2.94
N VAL A 223 -6.40 24.45 2.40
CA VAL A 223 -5.43 24.26 1.33
C VAL A 223 -4.27 23.38 1.79
N LEU A 224 -3.75 23.57 3.00
CA LEU A 224 -2.70 22.71 3.57
C LEU A 224 -3.21 21.27 3.75
N SER A 225 -4.45 21.09 4.18
CA SER A 225 -5.08 19.78 4.29
C SER A 225 -5.18 19.08 2.92
N LEU A 226 -5.57 19.81 1.88
CA LEU A 226 -5.62 19.28 0.52
C LEU A 226 -4.21 18.84 0.02
N LYS A 227 -3.21 19.67 0.24
CA LYS A 227 -1.81 19.33 -0.08
C LYS A 227 -1.35 18.07 0.66
N ALA A 228 -1.70 17.94 1.95
CA ALA A 228 -1.36 16.76 2.74
C ALA A 228 -1.99 15.47 2.17
N PHE A 229 -3.28 15.50 1.79
CA PHE A 229 -3.94 14.36 1.14
C PHE A 229 -3.32 13.99 -0.21
N MET A 230 -2.83 14.98 -0.96
CA MET A 230 -2.11 14.76 -2.21
C MET A 230 -0.66 14.28 -2.00
N ALA A 231 -0.12 14.33 -0.78
CA ALA A 231 1.30 14.19 -0.48
C ALA A 231 2.17 15.24 -1.21
N LEU A 232 1.63 16.47 -1.33
CA LEU A 232 2.35 17.61 -1.89
C LEU A 232 3.01 18.39 -0.75
N ASP A 233 4.25 18.84 -0.98
CA ASP A 233 4.98 19.65 0.02
C ASP A 233 4.22 20.92 0.35
N ALA A 234 4.17 21.26 1.65
CA ALA A 234 3.44 22.43 2.15
C ALA A 234 3.96 23.76 1.57
N ALA A 235 5.26 23.86 1.29
CA ALA A 235 5.89 25.06 0.75
C ALA A 235 5.66 25.26 -0.76
N THR A 236 5.22 24.21 -1.49
CA THR A 236 5.00 24.29 -2.94
C THR A 236 3.93 25.36 -3.26
N PRO A 237 4.15 26.27 -4.20
CA PRO A 237 3.12 27.20 -4.66
C PRO A 237 1.90 26.45 -5.18
N PHE A 238 0.72 26.85 -4.75
CA PHE A 238 -0.50 26.12 -5.05
C PHE A 238 -1.67 27.09 -5.27
N GLU A 239 -2.17 27.14 -6.48
CA GLU A 239 -3.36 27.92 -6.83
C GLU A 239 -4.43 27.01 -7.39
N LEU A 240 -5.61 27.04 -6.79
CA LEU A 240 -6.77 26.25 -7.21
C LEU A 240 -7.51 26.94 -8.35
N ASP A 241 -7.98 26.16 -9.29
CA ASP A 241 -9.07 26.57 -10.17
C ASP A 241 -10.37 26.58 -9.38
N ILE A 242 -11.15 27.67 -9.50
CA ILE A 242 -12.40 27.86 -8.76
C ILE A 242 -13.53 27.93 -9.78
N PRO A 243 -14.08 26.80 -10.22
CA PRO A 243 -15.26 26.82 -11.04
C PRO A 243 -16.45 27.41 -10.24
N PRO A 244 -17.31 28.21 -10.84
CA PRO A 244 -18.56 28.61 -10.19
C PRO A 244 -19.35 27.36 -9.82
N VAL A 245 -19.84 27.30 -8.56
CA VAL A 245 -20.54 26.12 -8.04
C VAL A 245 -21.75 25.71 -8.87
N ASP A 246 -22.44 26.68 -9.50
CA ASP A 246 -23.58 26.47 -10.40
C ASP A 246 -23.20 25.69 -11.69
N LYS A 247 -21.91 25.62 -12.04
CA LYS A 247 -21.40 24.90 -13.22
C LYS A 247 -20.97 23.48 -12.89
N ILE A 248 -20.93 23.09 -11.61
CA ILE A 248 -20.61 21.72 -11.21
C ILE A 248 -21.80 20.83 -11.57
N PRO A 249 -21.67 19.90 -12.52
CA PRO A 249 -22.79 19.05 -12.93
C PRO A 249 -23.15 18.08 -11.80
N VAL A 250 -24.42 18.03 -11.43
CA VAL A 250 -24.97 17.03 -10.51
C VAL A 250 -26.10 16.28 -11.21
N GLU A 251 -26.19 14.96 -10.94
CA GLU A 251 -27.31 14.16 -11.46
C GLU A 251 -28.60 14.55 -10.72
N ASP A 252 -29.77 14.27 -11.33
CA ASP A 252 -31.03 14.46 -10.61
C ASP A 252 -31.14 13.44 -9.48
N ILE A 253 -31.57 13.91 -8.30
CA ILE A 253 -31.75 13.04 -7.12
C ILE A 253 -32.80 11.95 -7.38
N ALA A 254 -33.75 12.19 -8.28
CA ALA A 254 -34.73 11.19 -8.72
C ALA A 254 -34.10 9.97 -9.38
N ASP A 255 -32.94 10.13 -10.07
CA ASP A 255 -32.18 9.07 -10.73
C ASP A 255 -31.22 8.32 -9.77
N LEU A 256 -31.11 8.80 -8.56
CA LEU A 256 -30.20 8.26 -7.52
C LEU A 256 -30.96 7.55 -6.39
N GLN A 257 -32.03 6.82 -6.72
CA GLN A 257 -32.80 6.07 -5.73
C GLN A 257 -31.93 5.05 -4.99
N PRO A 258 -32.03 4.93 -3.65
CA PRO A 258 -31.10 4.15 -2.82
C PRO A 258 -30.96 2.69 -3.26
N ASP A 259 -32.07 2.02 -3.63
CA ASP A 259 -32.00 0.60 -4.04
C ASP A 259 -31.30 0.43 -5.41
N ALA A 260 -31.49 1.34 -6.33
CA ALA A 260 -30.79 1.33 -7.64
C ALA A 260 -29.30 1.63 -7.48
N VAL A 261 -28.95 2.59 -6.63
CA VAL A 261 -27.56 2.90 -6.27
C VAL A 261 -26.90 1.73 -5.57
N TYR A 262 -27.61 1.06 -4.63
CA TYR A 262 -27.09 -0.12 -3.94
C TYR A 262 -26.84 -1.28 -4.89
N ALA A 263 -27.76 -1.58 -5.81
CA ALA A 263 -27.56 -2.61 -6.82
C ALA A 263 -26.30 -2.33 -7.69
N SER A 264 -26.11 -1.09 -8.10
CA SER A 264 -24.91 -0.65 -8.84
C SER A 264 -23.63 -0.74 -7.98
N ALA A 265 -23.71 -0.38 -6.70
CA ALA A 265 -22.60 -0.46 -5.76
C ALA A 265 -22.11 -1.89 -5.57
N ILE A 266 -23.02 -2.84 -5.35
CA ILE A 266 -22.67 -4.27 -5.22
C ILE A 266 -22.02 -4.82 -6.48
N ALA A 267 -22.42 -4.37 -7.66
CA ALA A 267 -21.83 -4.82 -8.92
C ALA A 267 -20.44 -4.21 -9.21
N ASN A 268 -20.22 -2.95 -8.84
CA ASN A 268 -19.08 -2.16 -9.35
C ASN A 268 -18.03 -1.82 -8.31
N LEU A 269 -18.36 -1.75 -7.00
CA LEU A 269 -17.40 -1.33 -5.99
C LEU A 269 -16.28 -2.37 -5.78
N PRO A 270 -15.00 -1.94 -5.74
CA PRO A 270 -13.86 -2.83 -5.55
C PRO A 270 -13.93 -3.65 -4.25
N GLN A 271 -14.58 -3.15 -3.19
CA GLN A 271 -14.76 -3.87 -1.93
C GLN A 271 -15.45 -5.22 -2.12
N GLN A 272 -16.43 -5.32 -3.02
CA GLN A 272 -17.12 -6.58 -3.31
C GLN A 272 -16.17 -7.60 -3.92
N ARG A 273 -15.33 -7.16 -4.86
CA ARG A 273 -14.30 -8.02 -5.46
C ARG A 273 -13.26 -8.49 -4.43
N VAL A 274 -12.88 -7.62 -3.48
CA VAL A 274 -11.98 -8.00 -2.37
C VAL A 274 -12.59 -9.16 -1.58
N ASN A 275 -13.85 -9.04 -1.16
CA ASN A 275 -14.53 -10.05 -0.37
C ASN A 275 -14.67 -11.38 -1.13
N ASP A 276 -15.10 -11.33 -2.39
CA ASP A 276 -15.25 -12.51 -3.23
C ASP A 276 -13.91 -13.25 -3.45
N TYR A 277 -12.84 -12.51 -3.72
CA TYR A 277 -11.52 -13.11 -3.95
C TYR A 277 -10.95 -13.72 -2.66
N LYS A 278 -11.13 -13.09 -1.51
CA LYS A 278 -10.74 -13.65 -0.20
C LYS A 278 -11.49 -14.94 0.13
N ILE A 279 -12.80 -15.00 -0.14
CA ILE A 279 -13.59 -16.23 0.05
C ILE A 279 -13.06 -17.33 -0.87
N LYS A 280 -12.86 -17.05 -2.17
CA LYS A 280 -12.29 -18.02 -3.12
C LYS A 280 -10.89 -18.50 -2.71
N ALA A 281 -10.05 -17.61 -2.18
CA ALA A 281 -8.74 -17.96 -1.64
C ALA A 281 -8.87 -18.91 -0.44
N ALA A 282 -9.76 -18.61 0.49
CA ALA A 282 -10.02 -19.45 1.67
C ALA A 282 -10.59 -20.83 1.30
N GLU A 283 -11.46 -20.93 0.29
CA GLU A 283 -11.96 -22.20 -0.23
C GLU A 283 -10.85 -23.07 -0.82
N ARG A 284 -9.92 -22.47 -1.55
CA ARG A 284 -8.74 -23.18 -2.07
C ARG A 284 -7.79 -23.58 -0.95
N ASN A 285 -7.61 -22.75 0.08
CA ASN A 285 -6.86 -23.12 1.27
C ASN A 285 -7.50 -24.27 2.04
N LEU A 286 -8.83 -24.30 2.16
CA LEU A 286 -9.54 -25.43 2.76
C LEU A 286 -9.26 -26.73 1.98
N ALA A 287 -9.31 -26.68 0.64
CA ALA A 287 -9.01 -27.83 -0.21
C ALA A 287 -7.54 -28.29 -0.06
N ALA A 288 -6.59 -27.34 0.05
CA ALA A 288 -5.18 -27.65 0.31
C ALA A 288 -4.98 -28.29 1.69
N THR A 289 -5.62 -27.75 2.72
CA THR A 289 -5.56 -28.29 4.09
C THR A 289 -6.15 -29.68 4.18
N LYS A 290 -7.29 -29.92 3.49
CA LYS A 290 -7.90 -31.24 3.39
C LYS A 290 -6.95 -32.23 2.71
N ALA A 291 -6.28 -31.83 1.66
CA ALA A 291 -5.32 -32.67 0.93
C ALA A 291 -4.16 -33.15 1.81
N ASN A 292 -3.72 -32.37 2.79
CA ASN A 292 -2.67 -32.74 3.74
C ASN A 292 -3.07 -33.88 4.71
N MET A 293 -4.36 -34.27 4.74
CA MET A 293 -4.84 -35.41 5.52
C MET A 293 -4.63 -36.76 4.80
N TYR A 294 -4.21 -36.72 3.53
CA TYR A 294 -4.03 -37.91 2.71
C TYR A 294 -2.53 -38.25 2.54
N PRO A 295 -2.19 -39.50 2.14
CA PRO A 295 -0.81 -39.91 1.91
C PRO A 295 -0.10 -39.02 0.88
N THR A 296 1.19 -38.71 1.11
CA THR A 296 2.01 -37.94 0.17
C THR A 296 3.16 -38.79 -0.36
N LEU A 297 3.43 -38.68 -1.67
CA LEU A 297 4.55 -39.34 -2.33
C LEU A 297 5.60 -38.30 -2.70
N SER A 298 6.83 -38.53 -2.26
CA SER A 298 7.99 -37.68 -2.55
C SER A 298 9.12 -38.51 -3.17
N ALA A 299 9.89 -37.88 -4.05
CA ALA A 299 11.19 -38.38 -4.48
C ALA A 299 12.29 -37.62 -3.77
N PHE A 300 13.38 -38.32 -3.49
CA PHE A 300 14.58 -37.70 -2.96
C PHE A 300 15.83 -38.24 -3.62
N GLY A 301 16.90 -37.45 -3.64
CA GLY A 301 18.21 -37.85 -4.08
C GLY A 301 19.27 -37.21 -3.17
N SER A 302 20.32 -37.92 -2.89
CA SER A 302 21.46 -37.35 -2.18
C SER A 302 22.81 -37.85 -2.73
N LEU A 303 23.78 -36.94 -2.69
CA LEU A 303 25.19 -37.22 -2.92
C LEU A 303 25.92 -36.81 -1.65
N GLY A 304 26.74 -37.69 -1.11
CA GLY A 304 27.46 -37.40 0.12
C GLY A 304 28.87 -38.01 0.10
N THR A 305 29.77 -37.33 0.81
CA THR A 305 31.12 -37.84 1.08
C THR A 305 31.61 -37.28 2.41
N GLY A 306 32.65 -37.86 2.96
CA GLY A 306 33.20 -37.43 4.22
C GLY A 306 34.66 -37.73 4.40
N TYR A 307 35.27 -36.99 5.30
CA TYR A 307 36.65 -37.17 5.75
C TYR A 307 36.69 -37.45 7.25
N ASN A 308 37.60 -38.35 7.61
CA ASN A 308 37.89 -38.64 9.02
C ASN A 308 39.41 -38.77 9.17
N SER A 309 40.02 -37.97 10.05
CA SER A 309 41.46 -37.97 10.28
C SER A 309 41.99 -39.29 10.88
N ARG A 310 41.12 -40.20 11.31
CA ARG A 310 41.44 -41.55 11.82
C ARG A 310 41.51 -42.60 10.72
N ALA A 311 40.96 -42.31 9.56
CA ALA A 311 40.93 -43.31 8.47
C ALA A 311 42.34 -43.69 8.07
N ASN A 312 42.59 -44.97 8.10
CA ASN A 312 43.86 -45.59 7.68
C ASN A 312 43.62 -46.40 6.43
N GLU A 313 44.63 -46.48 5.58
CA GLU A 313 44.68 -47.38 4.42
C GLU A 313 45.78 -48.40 4.61
N ILE A 314 45.58 -49.57 4.03
CA ILE A 314 46.59 -50.64 4.05
C ILE A 314 47.64 -50.27 3.01
N LEU A 315 48.85 -49.98 3.49
CA LEU A 315 50.03 -49.69 2.61
C LEU A 315 50.65 -50.92 2.11
N SER A 316 50.78 -51.98 2.94
CA SER A 316 51.29 -53.25 2.53
C SER A 316 50.64 -54.41 3.30
N ALA A 317 50.61 -55.55 2.69
CA ALA A 317 50.15 -56.81 3.23
C ALA A 317 51.20 -57.88 3.01
N THR A 318 52.00 -58.19 4.03
CA THR A 318 53.07 -59.15 3.96
C THR A 318 52.67 -60.47 4.61
N PRO A 319 52.74 -61.58 3.94
CA PRO A 319 52.51 -62.86 4.59
C PRO A 319 53.55 -63.11 5.69
N LEU A 320 53.09 -63.26 6.90
CA LEU A 320 53.95 -63.59 8.04
C LEU A 320 53.78 -65.04 8.41
N ASN A 321 54.85 -65.77 8.20
CA ASN A 321 54.89 -67.19 8.49
C ASN A 321 55.41 -67.39 9.92
N ALA A 322 54.59 -67.08 10.91
CA ALA A 322 54.91 -67.19 12.31
C ALA A 322 54.25 -68.45 12.92
N PRO A 323 54.94 -69.17 13.83
CA PRO A 323 54.31 -70.27 14.51
C PRO A 323 53.19 -69.86 15.44
N LEU A 324 52.09 -70.59 15.42
CA LEU A 324 50.91 -70.37 16.33
C LEU A 324 51.26 -70.71 17.79
N GLY A 325 52.30 -71.61 17.93
CA GLY A 325 52.72 -72.09 19.24
C GLY A 325 53.63 -73.30 19.07
N LYS A 326 53.96 -73.95 20.15
CA LYS A 326 54.77 -75.15 20.20
C LYS A 326 53.96 -76.34 20.70
N VAL A 327 54.11 -77.50 20.08
CA VAL A 327 53.50 -78.76 20.53
C VAL A 327 54.61 -79.74 20.87
N THR A 328 54.46 -80.45 21.98
CA THR A 328 55.43 -81.55 22.33
C THR A 328 54.92 -82.86 21.80
N VAL A 329 55.70 -83.48 20.91
CA VAL A 329 55.46 -84.81 20.36
C VAL A 329 56.67 -85.72 20.68
N GLY A 330 56.47 -86.78 21.49
CA GLY A 330 57.54 -87.71 21.84
C GLY A 330 58.69 -87.07 22.64
N GLY A 331 58.47 -86.03 23.39
CA GLY A 331 59.45 -85.29 24.22
C GLY A 331 60.16 -84.16 23.46
N THR A 332 59.93 -83.97 22.17
CA THR A 332 60.51 -82.91 21.33
C THR A 332 59.47 -81.81 21.06
N LEU A 333 59.88 -80.52 21.18
CA LEU A 333 59.09 -79.37 20.90
C LEU A 333 59.11 -79.04 19.40
N TYR A 334 57.94 -79.01 18.77
CA TYR A 334 57.76 -78.62 17.37
C TYR A 334 56.97 -77.38 17.26
N ASP A 335 57.38 -76.45 16.35
CA ASP A 335 56.62 -75.26 16.02
C ASP A 335 55.38 -75.61 15.16
N VAL A 336 54.23 -75.16 15.51
CA VAL A 336 52.96 -75.34 14.80
C VAL A 336 52.67 -74.09 13.97
N TYR A 337 52.67 -74.27 12.66
CA TYR A 337 52.34 -73.18 11.74
C TYR A 337 50.88 -73.27 11.27
N PRO A 338 50.22 -72.11 11.01
CA PRO A 338 48.89 -72.14 10.45
C PRO A 338 48.91 -72.67 8.99
N LEU A 339 47.78 -73.27 8.57
CA LEU A 339 47.59 -73.74 7.20
C LEU A 339 47.67 -72.61 6.16
N ARG A 340 47.46 -71.42 6.55
CA ARG A 340 47.66 -70.19 5.75
C ARG A 340 48.45 -69.20 6.60
N PRO A 341 49.49 -68.55 6.00
CA PRO A 341 50.26 -67.53 6.73
C PRO A 341 49.36 -66.45 7.26
N PHE A 342 49.67 -65.87 8.40
CA PHE A 342 49.05 -64.61 8.85
C PHE A 342 49.49 -63.54 7.87
N THR A 343 48.59 -62.53 7.71
CA THR A 343 48.90 -61.32 6.94
C THR A 343 49.18 -60.20 7.92
N ASP A 344 50.41 -59.70 7.89
CA ASP A 344 50.77 -58.50 8.62
C ASP A 344 50.46 -57.32 7.72
N TYR A 345 49.64 -56.43 8.26
CA TYR A 345 49.16 -55.21 7.56
C TYR A 345 49.88 -53.99 8.12
N THR A 346 50.58 -53.27 7.25
CA THR A 346 51.09 -51.96 7.59
C THR A 346 50.05 -50.89 7.19
N TYR A 347 49.63 -50.08 8.13
CA TYR A 347 48.61 -49.03 7.95
C TYR A 347 49.29 -47.68 7.81
N GLY A 348 48.77 -46.84 6.94
CA GLY A 348 49.13 -45.45 6.81
C GLY A 348 47.90 -44.55 6.87
N LYS A 349 48.12 -43.27 7.07
CA LYS A 349 47.01 -42.30 7.03
C LYS A 349 46.46 -42.17 5.62
N GLN A 350 45.15 -42.35 5.46
CA GLN A 350 44.47 -42.18 4.21
C GLN A 350 44.38 -40.71 3.80
N HIS A 351 44.81 -40.36 2.60
CA HIS A 351 44.76 -39.00 2.08
C HIS A 351 43.34 -38.49 1.90
N LEU A 352 43.13 -37.16 2.07
CA LEU A 352 41.84 -36.53 1.95
C LEU A 352 41.09 -36.87 0.67
N PHE A 353 41.74 -36.75 -0.51
CA PHE A 353 41.07 -37.01 -1.78
C PHE A 353 40.74 -38.51 -1.98
N SER A 354 41.56 -39.39 -1.43
CA SER A 354 41.28 -40.85 -1.42
C SER A 354 40.03 -41.13 -0.59
N GLN A 355 39.92 -40.53 0.61
CA GLN A 355 38.75 -40.68 1.46
C GLN A 355 37.48 -40.09 0.81
N LEU A 356 37.57 -38.89 0.20
CA LEU A 356 36.43 -38.26 -0.48
C LEU A 356 35.91 -39.13 -1.64
N ASN A 357 36.80 -39.81 -2.37
CA ASN A 357 36.43 -40.73 -3.43
C ASN A 357 35.84 -42.04 -2.88
N GLN A 358 36.49 -42.64 -1.89
CA GLN A 358 36.03 -43.91 -1.30
C GLN A 358 34.74 -43.79 -0.51
N ASN A 359 34.54 -42.66 0.17
CA ASN A 359 33.35 -42.37 0.96
C ASN A 359 32.22 -41.80 0.13
N PHE A 360 32.42 -41.60 -1.18
CA PHE A 360 31.39 -41.07 -2.04
C PHE A 360 30.19 -42.01 -2.12
N ARG A 361 29.04 -41.51 -1.73
CA ARG A 361 27.76 -42.23 -1.68
C ARG A 361 26.72 -41.48 -2.47
N GLN A 362 25.89 -42.19 -3.15
CA GLN A 362 24.75 -41.68 -3.87
C GLN A 362 23.51 -42.49 -3.51
N SER A 363 22.39 -41.79 -3.33
CA SER A 363 21.11 -42.45 -3.12
C SER A 363 20.01 -41.72 -3.87
N ILE A 364 19.08 -42.48 -4.40
CA ILE A 364 17.81 -42.00 -4.97
C ILE A 364 16.72 -42.91 -4.47
N GLY A 365 15.58 -42.33 -4.14
CA GLY A 365 14.45 -43.11 -3.61
C GLY A 365 13.12 -42.36 -3.65
N LEU A 366 12.11 -43.14 -3.35
CA LEU A 366 10.74 -42.65 -3.17
C LEU A 366 10.35 -42.81 -1.69
N SER A 367 9.64 -41.87 -1.17
CA SER A 367 9.10 -41.86 0.20
C SER A 367 7.60 -41.68 0.16
N LEU A 368 6.85 -42.63 0.73
CA LEU A 368 5.41 -42.50 0.96
C LEU A 368 5.21 -42.18 2.44
N SER A 369 4.61 -41.01 2.71
CA SER A 369 4.23 -40.57 4.07
C SER A 369 2.72 -40.63 4.23
N VAL A 370 2.26 -41.41 5.21
CA VAL A 370 0.83 -41.58 5.53
C VAL A 370 0.59 -41.03 6.93
N PRO A 371 -0.15 -39.91 7.09
CA PRO A 371 -0.45 -39.38 8.41
C PRO A 371 -1.54 -40.25 9.08
N ILE A 372 -1.14 -41.06 10.08
CA ILE A 372 -2.07 -41.93 10.83
C ILE A 372 -2.66 -41.15 12.00
N PHE A 373 -1.81 -40.55 12.81
CA PHE A 373 -2.20 -39.73 13.97
C PHE A 373 -1.16 -38.65 14.23
N ASN A 374 -1.61 -37.41 14.35
CA ASN A 374 -0.73 -36.25 14.56
C ASN A 374 -1.29 -35.32 15.64
N SER A 375 -1.76 -35.91 16.75
CA SER A 375 -2.36 -35.17 17.88
C SER A 375 -3.56 -34.29 17.47
N GLY A 376 -4.27 -34.68 16.41
CA GLY A 376 -5.44 -33.97 15.91
C GLY A 376 -5.14 -32.68 15.12
N SER A 377 -3.85 -32.34 14.88
CA SER A 377 -3.46 -31.05 14.28
C SER A 377 -4.02 -30.85 12.86
N LEU A 378 -4.05 -31.87 12.01
CA LEU A 378 -4.62 -31.80 10.67
C LEU A 378 -6.13 -31.59 10.68
N ARG A 379 -6.84 -32.28 11.59
CA ARG A 379 -8.29 -32.14 11.73
C ARG A 379 -8.66 -30.74 12.23
N THR A 380 -7.97 -30.26 13.24
CA THR A 380 -8.22 -28.91 13.78
C THR A 380 -7.84 -27.81 12.77
N ALA A 381 -6.79 -28.00 11.96
CA ALA A 381 -6.46 -27.09 10.86
C ALA A 381 -7.57 -27.06 9.78
N TYR A 382 -8.13 -28.21 9.44
CA TYR A 382 -9.27 -28.30 8.51
C TYR A 382 -10.50 -27.56 9.05
N GLU A 383 -10.91 -27.83 10.31
CA GLU A 383 -12.05 -27.15 10.94
C GLU A 383 -11.81 -25.64 11.07
N ARG A 384 -10.59 -25.22 11.41
CA ARG A 384 -10.22 -23.79 11.43
C ARG A 384 -10.37 -23.14 10.07
N SER A 385 -9.93 -23.81 8.98
CA SER A 385 -10.08 -23.30 7.63
C SER A 385 -11.56 -23.17 7.23
N LYS A 386 -12.41 -24.08 7.66
CA LYS A 386 -13.85 -24.03 7.43
C LYS A 386 -14.51 -22.85 8.16
N LEU A 387 -14.15 -22.66 9.45
CA LEU A 387 -14.63 -21.51 10.23
C LEU A 387 -14.13 -20.17 9.64
N ASN A 388 -12.92 -20.15 9.09
CA ASN A 388 -12.40 -18.95 8.40
C ASN A 388 -13.26 -18.57 7.19
N ILE A 389 -13.74 -19.53 6.40
CA ILE A 389 -14.66 -19.24 5.28
C ILE A 389 -15.97 -18.64 5.81
N GLN A 390 -16.55 -19.22 6.85
CA GLN A 390 -17.76 -18.67 7.48
C GLN A 390 -17.55 -17.25 8.00
N ASN A 391 -16.40 -16.99 8.63
CA ASN A 391 -16.05 -15.64 9.09
C ASN A 391 -15.96 -14.64 7.94
N LEU A 392 -15.33 -15.00 6.82
CA LEU A 392 -15.24 -14.14 5.63
C LEU A 392 -16.63 -13.92 4.99
N GLN A 393 -17.51 -14.91 4.99
CA GLN A 393 -18.91 -14.76 4.53
C GLN A 393 -19.69 -13.79 5.41
N TYR A 394 -19.54 -13.87 6.73
CA TYR A 394 -20.16 -12.91 7.65
C TYR A 394 -19.56 -11.51 7.49
N GLN A 395 -18.25 -11.40 7.25
CA GLN A 395 -17.62 -10.12 6.93
C GLN A 395 -18.21 -9.51 5.65
N GLN A 396 -18.40 -10.31 4.61
CA GLN A 396 -19.05 -9.87 3.36
C GLN A 396 -20.48 -9.39 3.62
N GLN A 397 -21.25 -10.12 4.43
CA GLN A 397 -22.60 -9.70 4.81
C GLN A 397 -22.60 -8.39 5.58
N ALA A 398 -21.68 -8.23 6.53
CA ALA A 398 -21.54 -6.98 7.30
C ALA A 398 -21.14 -5.80 6.39
N ASP A 399 -20.20 -6.00 5.46
CA ASP A 399 -19.81 -4.98 4.49
C ASP A 399 -20.96 -4.58 3.56
N ASN A 400 -21.76 -5.55 3.12
CA ASN A 400 -22.96 -5.29 2.30
C ASN A 400 -24.01 -4.50 3.07
N GLN A 401 -24.23 -4.86 4.33
CA GLN A 401 -25.18 -4.18 5.20
C GLN A 401 -24.72 -2.74 5.48
N LYS A 402 -23.44 -2.56 5.75
CA LYS A 402 -22.83 -1.24 5.92
C LYS A 402 -22.96 -0.39 4.64
N THR A 403 -22.61 -0.93 3.49
CA THR A 403 -22.74 -0.25 2.20
C THR A 403 -24.17 0.20 1.94
N LYS A 404 -25.16 -0.66 2.23
CA LYS A 404 -26.57 -0.31 2.13
C LYS A 404 -26.93 0.84 3.06
N GLN A 405 -26.51 0.76 4.32
CA GLN A 405 -26.73 1.84 5.31
C GLN A 405 -26.09 3.16 4.88
N ASP A 406 -24.83 3.15 4.43
CA ASP A 406 -24.10 4.34 3.99
C ASP A 406 -24.81 5.02 2.80
N ILE A 407 -25.34 4.24 1.84
CA ILE A 407 -26.09 4.74 0.69
C ILE A 407 -27.41 5.40 1.13
N TYR A 408 -28.16 4.74 2.02
CA TYR A 408 -29.42 5.33 2.52
C TYR A 408 -29.18 6.60 3.33
N GLN A 409 -28.10 6.66 4.13
CA GLN A 409 -27.70 7.86 4.84
C GLN A 409 -27.26 8.97 3.88
N ALA A 410 -26.49 8.63 2.85
CA ALA A 410 -26.05 9.60 1.83
C ALA A 410 -27.26 10.18 1.08
N TYR A 411 -28.24 9.34 0.70
CA TYR A 411 -29.47 9.78 0.04
C TYR A 411 -30.28 10.73 0.93
N ASN A 412 -30.54 10.33 2.18
CA ASN A 412 -31.26 11.18 3.12
C ASN A 412 -30.53 12.51 3.37
N SER A 413 -29.18 12.45 3.48
CA SER A 413 -28.36 13.65 3.63
C SER A 413 -28.45 14.57 2.40
N ALA A 414 -28.50 14.00 1.20
CA ALA A 414 -28.64 14.77 -0.05
C ALA A 414 -30.03 15.43 -0.16
N MET A 415 -31.10 14.70 0.22
CA MET A 415 -32.45 15.24 0.28
C MET A 415 -32.54 16.44 1.26
N VAL A 416 -32.01 16.28 2.47
CA VAL A 416 -31.98 17.36 3.46
C VAL A 416 -31.16 18.56 2.97
N ALA A 417 -30.02 18.30 2.30
CA ALA A 417 -29.18 19.36 1.75
C ALA A 417 -29.87 20.11 0.61
N LEU A 418 -30.64 19.43 -0.24
CA LEU A 418 -31.46 20.05 -1.30
C LEU A 418 -32.51 20.98 -0.71
N GLU A 419 -33.27 20.54 0.31
CA GLU A 419 -34.28 21.34 0.97
C GLU A 419 -33.66 22.55 1.67
N LYS A 420 -32.52 22.38 2.36
CA LYS A 420 -31.77 23.48 2.96
C LYS A 420 -31.28 24.48 1.91
N PHE A 421 -30.80 24.05 0.78
CA PHE A 421 -30.38 24.92 -0.31
C PHE A 421 -31.55 25.74 -0.86
N ASN A 422 -32.71 25.12 -1.09
CA ASN A 422 -33.90 25.80 -1.55
C ASN A 422 -34.40 26.85 -0.53
N ALA A 423 -34.41 26.49 0.76
CA ALA A 423 -34.78 27.42 1.84
C ALA A 423 -33.76 28.57 1.99
N GLY A 424 -32.45 28.26 1.92
CA GLY A 424 -31.38 29.25 1.98
C GLY A 424 -31.43 30.27 0.85
N LYS A 425 -31.73 29.82 -0.38
CA LYS A 425 -31.92 30.68 -1.54
C LYS A 425 -33.06 31.67 -1.30
N LYS A 426 -34.18 31.22 -0.73
CA LYS A 426 -35.33 32.10 -0.40
C LYS A 426 -35.01 33.07 0.73
N SER A 427 -34.27 32.61 1.75
CA SER A 427 -33.78 33.44 2.85
C SER A 427 -32.89 34.57 2.34
N LEU A 428 -31.91 34.22 1.46
CA LEU A 428 -31.01 35.18 0.85
C LEU A 428 -31.74 36.24 0.04
N GLU A 429 -32.68 35.84 -0.83
CA GLU A 429 -33.52 36.76 -1.62
C GLU A 429 -34.30 37.76 -0.72
N THR A 430 -34.81 37.26 0.39
CA THR A 430 -35.59 38.09 1.32
C THR A 430 -34.70 39.05 2.12
N ALA A 431 -33.54 38.54 2.61
CA ALA A 431 -32.59 39.39 3.35
C ALA A 431 -31.97 40.48 2.45
N ASP A 432 -31.70 40.17 1.17
CA ASP A 432 -31.19 41.17 0.21
C ASP A 432 -32.18 42.29 -0.05
N ARG A 433 -33.46 41.96 -0.25
CA ARG A 433 -34.54 42.98 -0.36
C ARG A 433 -34.69 43.80 0.90
N SER A 434 -34.65 43.17 2.09
CA SER A 434 -34.75 43.86 3.39
C SER A 434 -33.61 44.85 3.57
N TYR A 435 -32.38 44.44 3.31
CA TYR A 435 -31.21 45.33 3.38
C TYR A 435 -31.29 46.48 2.38
N GLY A 436 -31.75 46.23 1.15
CA GLY A 436 -31.94 47.26 0.13
C GLY A 436 -32.95 48.33 0.58
N PHE A 437 -34.04 47.94 1.26
CA PHE A 437 -34.99 48.91 1.86
C PHE A 437 -34.37 49.63 3.07
N ALA A 438 -33.68 48.93 3.96
CA ALA A 438 -33.00 49.52 5.11
C ALA A 438 -31.99 50.59 4.68
N GLN A 439 -31.17 50.30 3.65
CA GLN A 439 -30.21 51.25 3.11
C GLN A 439 -30.82 52.51 2.54
N LYS A 440 -31.97 52.40 1.81
CA LYS A 440 -32.70 53.56 1.29
C LYS A 440 -33.27 54.42 2.43
N ARG A 441 -33.87 53.81 3.46
CA ARG A 441 -34.42 54.54 4.65
C ARG A 441 -33.32 55.21 5.47
N TYR A 442 -32.16 54.54 5.63
CA TYR A 442 -30.99 55.11 6.32
C TYR A 442 -30.46 56.35 5.60
N ASN A 443 -30.35 56.33 4.27
CA ASN A 443 -29.84 57.42 3.46
C ASN A 443 -30.74 58.72 3.55
N VAL A 444 -32.03 58.55 3.88
CA VAL A 444 -32.95 59.66 4.08
C VAL A 444 -33.20 59.98 5.57
N GLY A 445 -32.38 59.38 6.46
CA GLY A 445 -32.43 59.64 7.90
C GLY A 445 -33.61 58.98 8.64
N MET A 446 -34.32 58.04 8.03
CA MET A 446 -35.47 57.33 8.59
C MET A 446 -35.16 56.05 9.29
N LEU A 447 -33.85 55.65 9.42
CA LEU A 447 -33.39 54.44 10.06
C LEU A 447 -32.13 54.72 10.86
N THR A 448 -31.99 54.08 12.02
CA THR A 448 -30.79 54.19 12.86
C THR A 448 -29.63 53.38 12.28
N THR A 449 -28.38 53.74 12.65
CA THR A 449 -27.17 52.99 12.27
C THR A 449 -27.25 51.56 12.77
N LEU A 450 -27.72 51.34 13.99
CA LEU A 450 -27.87 49.99 14.57
C LEU A 450 -28.82 49.12 13.75
N GLU A 451 -29.96 49.64 13.34
CA GLU A 451 -30.94 48.90 12.51
C GLU A 451 -30.37 48.59 11.12
N LEU A 452 -29.59 49.49 10.52
CA LEU A 452 -28.91 49.27 9.26
C LEU A 452 -27.85 48.14 9.40
N VAL A 453 -27.00 48.20 10.42
CA VAL A 453 -25.98 47.20 10.73
C VAL A 453 -26.62 45.82 10.99
N THR A 454 -27.76 45.80 11.69
CA THR A 454 -28.54 44.57 11.93
C THR A 454 -29.00 43.93 10.60
N ASN A 455 -29.59 44.72 9.69
CA ASN A 455 -30.02 44.24 8.38
C ASN A 455 -28.84 43.80 7.51
N GLN A 456 -27.70 44.50 7.61
CA GLN A 456 -26.47 44.12 6.92
C GLN A 456 -25.93 42.77 7.42
N ASN A 457 -25.90 42.56 8.73
CA ASN A 457 -25.47 41.29 9.34
C ASN A 457 -26.42 40.14 8.99
N ASN A 458 -27.74 40.39 8.92
CA ASN A 458 -28.70 39.40 8.47
C ASN A 458 -28.47 39.00 7.01
N LEU A 459 -28.20 39.95 6.11
CA LEU A 459 -27.84 39.66 4.73
C LEU A 459 -26.53 38.89 4.62
N PHE A 460 -25.49 39.27 5.39
CA PHE A 460 -24.22 38.57 5.43
C PHE A 460 -24.40 37.13 5.88
N SER A 461 -25.13 36.87 6.96
CA SER A 461 -25.46 35.54 7.44
C SER A 461 -26.22 34.73 6.40
N ALA A 462 -27.21 35.31 5.73
CA ALA A 462 -27.96 34.64 4.67
C ALA A 462 -27.09 34.29 3.46
N LYS A 463 -26.12 35.14 3.09
CA LYS A 463 -25.13 34.83 2.02
C LYS A 463 -24.23 33.66 2.39
N LEU A 464 -23.68 33.65 3.61
CA LEU A 464 -22.86 32.57 4.11
C LEU A 464 -23.63 31.25 4.17
N GLU A 465 -24.84 31.28 4.72
CA GLU A 465 -25.70 30.11 4.84
C GLU A 465 -26.07 29.53 3.46
N ASN A 466 -26.44 30.39 2.51
CA ASN A 466 -26.77 29.96 1.15
C ASN A 466 -25.53 29.30 0.46
N ALA A 467 -24.36 29.91 0.59
CA ALA A 467 -23.12 29.31 0.06
C ALA A 467 -22.81 27.94 0.70
N LEU A 468 -22.92 27.85 2.04
CA LEU A 468 -22.75 26.58 2.77
C LEU A 468 -23.73 25.52 2.26
N ASN A 469 -25.02 25.84 2.18
CA ASN A 469 -26.06 24.90 1.74
C ASN A 469 -25.85 24.44 0.28
N GLN A 470 -25.41 25.34 -0.59
CA GLN A 470 -25.15 25.04 -2.00
C GLN A 470 -23.97 24.04 -2.16
N TYR A 471 -22.84 24.30 -1.49
CA TYR A 471 -21.70 23.41 -1.52
C TYR A 471 -21.99 22.06 -0.83
N ASP A 472 -22.74 22.08 0.30
CA ASP A 472 -23.16 20.84 0.98
C ASP A 472 -24.05 19.98 0.08
N TYR A 473 -25.01 20.60 -0.62
CA TYR A 473 -25.84 19.88 -1.60
C TYR A 473 -25.00 19.23 -2.70
N VAL A 474 -24.14 19.99 -3.36
CA VAL A 474 -23.25 19.45 -4.41
C VAL A 474 -22.39 18.30 -3.87
N PHE A 475 -21.83 18.46 -2.67
CA PHE A 475 -21.03 17.44 -2.02
C PHE A 475 -21.82 16.15 -1.77
N LYS A 476 -23.02 16.23 -1.16
CA LYS A 476 -23.86 15.06 -0.88
C LYS A 476 -24.29 14.33 -2.16
N MET A 477 -24.57 15.08 -3.22
CA MET A 477 -24.87 14.50 -4.53
C MET A 477 -23.67 13.75 -5.12
N LYS A 478 -22.46 14.31 -5.03
CA LYS A 478 -21.23 13.66 -5.52
C LYS A 478 -20.90 12.38 -4.75
N VAL A 479 -21.19 12.31 -3.47
CA VAL A 479 -21.06 11.08 -2.67
C VAL A 479 -22.03 9.99 -3.19
N LEU A 480 -23.27 10.34 -3.52
CA LEU A 480 -24.21 9.38 -4.12
C LEU A 480 -23.78 8.89 -5.51
N GLU A 481 -23.32 9.80 -6.37
CA GLU A 481 -22.78 9.45 -7.69
C GLU A 481 -21.57 8.51 -7.58
N PHE A 482 -20.71 8.70 -6.58
CA PHE A 482 -19.60 7.82 -6.28
C PHE A 482 -20.06 6.39 -5.96
N TYR A 483 -21.09 6.22 -5.10
CA TYR A 483 -21.64 4.89 -4.81
C TYR A 483 -22.26 4.21 -6.04
N LYS A 484 -22.76 4.98 -7.01
CA LYS A 484 -23.24 4.45 -8.30
C LYS A 484 -22.12 3.87 -9.17
N GLY A 485 -20.84 4.11 -8.79
CA GLY A 485 -19.67 3.55 -9.48
C GLY A 485 -19.22 4.32 -10.72
N LYS A 486 -19.69 5.54 -10.93
CA LYS A 486 -19.30 6.40 -12.08
C LYS A 486 -18.00 7.21 -11.86
N GLY A 487 -17.39 7.10 -10.67
CA GLY A 487 -16.28 7.96 -10.26
C GLY A 487 -16.77 9.38 -9.95
N ILE A 488 -15.84 10.25 -9.52
CA ILE A 488 -16.15 11.64 -9.19
C ILE A 488 -15.76 12.52 -10.38
N LYS A 489 -16.73 13.22 -10.96
CA LYS A 489 -16.52 14.25 -11.99
C LYS A 489 -17.02 15.59 -11.43
N LEU A 490 -16.15 16.60 -11.41
CA LEU A 490 -16.51 18.01 -11.18
C LEU A 490 -16.36 18.79 -12.44
#